data_920fb2a4befd94393fd2455336fb126e
#
_entry.id   920fb2a4befd94393fd2455336fb126e
#
_cell.length_a   1.000
_cell.length_b   1.000
_cell.length_c   1.000
_cell.angle_alpha   90.00
_cell.angle_beta   90.00
_cell.angle_gamma   90.00
#
_symmetry.space_group_name_H-M   'P 1'
#
loop_
_entity.id
_entity.type
_entity.pdbx_description
1 polymer ?
#
loop_
_entity_poly.entity_id
_entity_poly.type
_entity_poly.pdbx_seq_one_letter_code
_entity_poly.pdbx_strand_id
1 'polypeptide(L)'
;MNRFASNKKPKKTLSWSNTRIALLEHCERKYFLNYYTFALKQDFPDLRAETLLLKWLKSIEMRVGEKSHFLLSDYLHALKKWEITDEKIEELKDNMRREMKADFDYSKERDYSDREDFFGKFWLSEHFYGEEADSLLEPAIEKVCGNLDRFIASPWNEKVQDYFGSAKFVYVEHPRTPDFESMKVDVSKIWLRDVSVLAGPDFGVTFSDTDFLILDWKSGKEEVLDNTISDQLKVYALKMLLKKWFTSLNGIKIEAYEVYLDSMNSYGWILKQEDIDWIIEKINHDVEEQKQLLIDQNPYKNQPVDLMMFRKTTSDKKCEHCTFRDICQKLD
;
A
#
# COMPACT_ATOMS: atom_id res chain seq x y z
N MET A 1 24.78 5.24 16.31
CA MET A 1 24.62 6.61 15.75
C MET A 1 23.16 6.81 15.43
N ASN A 2 22.44 7.51 16.31
CA ASN A 2 20.99 7.77 16.23
C ASN A 2 20.67 8.73 15.10
N ARG A 3 20.13 8.25 13.97
CA ARG A 3 19.74 9.09 12.83
C ARG A 3 18.25 9.06 12.46
N PHE A 4 17.35 8.60 13.31
CA PHE A 4 15.91 8.57 12.98
C PHE A 4 14.97 9.09 14.08
N ALA A 5 15.41 10.03 14.90
CA ALA A 5 14.46 10.88 15.58
C ALA A 5 14.04 12.03 14.64
N SER A 6 13.30 11.73 13.56
CA SER A 6 12.62 12.79 12.85
C SER A 6 11.46 13.24 13.73
N ASN A 7 11.65 14.37 14.42
CA ASN A 7 10.60 15.18 15.04
C ASN A 7 9.60 15.72 13.98
N LYS A 8 9.18 14.89 13.03
CA LYS A 8 8.08 15.25 12.13
C LYS A 8 6.82 15.22 12.97
N LYS A 9 6.35 16.41 13.36
CA LYS A 9 4.99 16.61 13.86
C LYS A 9 4.06 15.82 12.94
N PRO A 10 3.07 15.08 13.48
CA PRO A 10 2.10 14.35 12.66
C PRO A 10 1.54 15.30 11.61
N LYS A 11 1.42 14.84 10.36
CA LYS A 11 0.84 15.66 9.27
C LYS A 11 -0.52 16.12 9.74
N LYS A 12 -0.69 17.41 9.90
CA LYS A 12 -1.93 17.99 10.43
C LYS A 12 -3.10 17.86 9.46
N THR A 13 -2.85 17.67 8.19
CA THR A 13 -3.87 17.68 7.15
C THR A 13 -4.44 16.28 6.93
N LEU A 14 -5.75 16.19 6.75
CA LEU A 14 -6.44 14.98 6.32
C LEU A 14 -5.80 14.42 5.05
N SER A 15 -5.73 13.11 4.93
CA SER A 15 -5.23 12.48 3.71
C SER A 15 -6.13 11.34 3.25
N TRP A 16 -6.24 11.24 1.95
CA TRP A 16 -6.95 10.19 1.25
C TRP A 16 -5.95 9.26 0.52
N SER A 17 -6.21 7.97 0.57
CA SER A 17 -5.61 6.95 -0.30
C SER A 17 -6.57 5.78 -0.36
N ASN A 18 -6.49 4.98 -1.42
CA ASN A 18 -7.34 3.81 -1.58
C ASN A 18 -7.29 2.88 -0.36
N THR A 19 -6.09 2.57 0.13
CA THR A 19 -5.88 1.74 1.33
C THR A 19 -6.54 2.35 2.58
N ARG A 20 -6.48 3.67 2.72
CA ARG A 20 -7.05 4.36 3.89
C ARG A 20 -8.57 4.29 3.88
N ILE A 21 -9.18 4.49 2.72
CA ILE A 21 -10.64 4.43 2.58
C ILE A 21 -11.13 3.00 2.71
N ALA A 22 -10.47 2.04 2.08
CA ALA A 22 -10.81 0.63 2.26
C ALA A 22 -10.79 0.20 3.74
N LEU A 23 -9.85 0.76 4.54
CA LEU A 23 -9.82 0.49 5.97
C LEU A 23 -10.99 1.15 6.72
N LEU A 24 -11.39 2.37 6.34
CA LEU A 24 -12.55 3.07 6.91
C LEU A 24 -13.85 2.30 6.62
N GLU A 25 -14.07 1.92 5.36
CA GLU A 25 -15.21 1.11 4.91
C GLU A 25 -15.23 -0.28 5.59
N HIS A 26 -14.04 -0.85 5.83
CA HIS A 26 -13.92 -2.13 6.51
C HIS A 26 -14.37 -2.06 7.97
N CYS A 27 -13.89 -1.05 8.73
CA CYS A 27 -14.23 -0.82 10.14
C CYS A 27 -13.73 0.56 10.60
N GLU A 28 -14.63 1.48 10.93
CA GLU A 28 -14.25 2.82 11.42
C GLU A 28 -13.40 2.75 12.70
N ARG A 29 -13.70 1.84 13.64
CA ARG A 29 -12.91 1.64 14.85
C ARG A 29 -11.46 1.24 14.53
N LYS A 30 -11.27 0.31 13.59
CA LYS A 30 -9.94 -0.09 13.10
C LYS A 30 -9.22 1.09 12.43
N TYR A 31 -9.95 1.90 11.66
CA TYR A 31 -9.43 3.12 11.04
C TYR A 31 -8.92 4.12 12.10
N PHE A 32 -9.69 4.38 13.17
CA PHE A 32 -9.25 5.22 14.28
C PHE A 32 -7.95 4.69 14.91
N LEU A 33 -7.93 3.42 15.30
CA LEU A 33 -6.77 2.80 15.95
C LEU A 33 -5.53 2.82 15.04
N ASN A 34 -5.72 2.78 13.74
CA ASN A 34 -4.61 2.83 12.79
C ASN A 34 -4.07 4.26 12.54
N TYR A 35 -4.94 5.27 12.48
CA TYR A 35 -4.55 6.62 12.03
C TYR A 35 -4.58 7.68 13.12
N TYR A 36 -5.34 7.49 14.20
CA TYR A 36 -5.56 8.48 15.25
C TYR A 36 -5.07 8.06 16.63
N THR A 37 -4.18 7.06 16.70
CA THR A 37 -3.57 6.61 17.98
C THR A 37 -2.94 7.75 18.77
N PHE A 38 -2.47 8.81 18.09
CA PHE A 38 -1.93 9.99 18.76
C PHE A 38 -2.95 10.73 19.62
N ALA A 39 -4.25 10.62 19.32
CA ALA A 39 -5.32 11.21 20.10
C ALA A 39 -5.52 10.51 21.47
N LEU A 40 -5.06 9.27 21.60
CA LEU A 40 -5.10 8.50 22.86
C LEU A 40 -4.03 8.93 23.88
N LYS A 41 -3.18 9.88 23.52
CA LYS A 41 -1.94 10.17 24.27
C LYS A 41 -2.13 10.68 25.69
N GLN A 42 -3.22 11.39 25.97
CA GLN A 42 -3.41 12.06 27.26
C GLN A 42 -4.17 11.20 28.27
N ASP A 43 -5.14 10.45 27.80
CA ASP A 43 -6.07 9.72 28.66
C ASP A 43 -5.69 8.24 28.87
N PHE A 44 -4.98 7.64 27.89
CA PHE A 44 -4.67 6.21 27.89
C PHE A 44 -3.26 5.91 27.36
N PRO A 45 -2.17 6.21 28.11
CA PRO A 45 -0.80 6.04 27.60
C PRO A 45 -0.45 4.59 27.28
N ASP A 46 -0.89 3.62 28.09
CA ASP A 46 -0.63 2.20 27.87
C ASP A 46 -1.37 1.69 26.62
N LEU A 47 -2.63 2.08 26.46
CA LEU A 47 -3.43 1.76 25.29
C LEU A 47 -2.79 2.30 24.00
N ARG A 48 -2.24 3.49 24.07
CA ARG A 48 -1.52 4.09 22.94
C ARG A 48 -0.30 3.28 22.55
N ALA A 49 0.52 2.85 23.52
CA ALA A 49 1.71 2.05 23.25
C ALA A 49 1.34 0.70 22.62
N GLU A 50 0.34 0.02 23.18
CA GLU A 50 -0.19 -1.24 22.64
C GLU A 50 -0.76 -1.05 21.22
N THR A 51 -1.54 0.01 20.98
CA THR A 51 -2.08 0.29 19.64
C THR A 51 -0.98 0.56 18.62
N LEU A 52 0.11 1.25 18.99
CA LEU A 52 1.25 1.48 18.11
C LEU A 52 1.93 0.18 17.73
N LEU A 53 2.07 -0.77 18.65
CA LEU A 53 2.58 -2.11 18.37
C LEU A 53 1.68 -2.82 17.35
N LEU A 54 0.39 -2.93 17.68
CA LEU A 54 -0.58 -3.67 16.87
C LEU A 54 -0.73 -3.11 15.44
N LYS A 55 -0.53 -1.81 15.27
CA LYS A 55 -0.52 -1.16 13.95
C LYS A 55 0.58 -1.69 13.04
N TRP A 56 1.70 -2.13 13.58
CA TRP A 56 2.85 -2.61 12.81
C TRP A 56 2.86 -4.13 12.61
N LEU A 57 1.94 -4.84 13.26
CA LEU A 57 1.77 -6.26 13.01
C LEU A 57 1.29 -6.50 11.58
N LYS A 58 1.92 -7.46 10.91
CA LYS A 58 1.51 -7.94 9.59
C LYS A 58 1.39 -9.45 9.64
N SER A 59 0.39 -10.01 8.97
CA SER A 59 0.33 -11.45 8.76
C SER A 59 1.41 -11.91 7.79
N ILE A 60 1.73 -13.19 7.80
CA ILE A 60 2.69 -13.77 6.84
C ILE A 60 2.23 -13.54 5.39
N GLU A 61 0.92 -13.59 5.12
CA GLU A 61 0.37 -13.30 3.79
C GLU A 61 0.61 -11.85 3.36
N MET A 62 0.42 -10.87 4.25
CA MET A 62 0.72 -9.47 3.98
C MET A 62 2.22 -9.28 3.69
N ARG A 63 3.07 -10.05 4.38
CA ARG A 63 4.52 -10.00 4.15
C ARG A 63 4.90 -10.63 2.82
N VAL A 64 4.29 -11.72 2.43
CA VAL A 64 4.47 -12.30 1.08
C VAL A 64 4.16 -11.26 0.01
N GLY A 65 3.04 -10.53 0.16
CA GLY A 65 2.70 -9.44 -0.74
C GLY A 65 3.81 -8.38 -0.83
N GLU A 66 4.18 -7.81 0.31
CA GLU A 66 5.20 -6.77 0.40
C GLU A 66 6.56 -7.24 -0.15
N LYS A 67 7.02 -8.45 0.21
CA LYS A 67 8.30 -8.99 -0.24
C LYS A 67 8.30 -9.34 -1.73
N SER A 68 7.15 -9.75 -2.29
CA SER A 68 7.01 -9.95 -3.74
C SER A 68 7.20 -8.62 -4.50
N HIS A 69 6.60 -7.52 -4.02
CA HIS A 69 6.82 -6.19 -4.59
C HIS A 69 8.28 -5.74 -4.45
N PHE A 70 8.92 -5.99 -3.29
CA PHE A 70 10.33 -5.65 -3.10
C PHE A 70 11.23 -6.39 -4.08
N LEU A 71 11.07 -7.71 -4.17
CA LEU A 71 11.91 -8.55 -5.04
C LEU A 71 11.70 -8.20 -6.52
N LEU A 72 10.46 -8.00 -6.94
CA LEU A 72 10.15 -7.59 -8.31
C LEU A 72 10.70 -6.20 -8.62
N SER A 73 10.57 -5.24 -7.70
CA SER A 73 11.15 -3.90 -7.86
C SER A 73 12.67 -3.95 -7.98
N ASP A 74 13.35 -4.73 -7.12
CA ASP A 74 14.80 -4.90 -7.17
C ASP A 74 15.24 -5.49 -8.52
N TYR A 75 14.50 -6.49 -9.04
CA TYR A 75 14.71 -7.05 -10.38
C TYR A 75 14.50 -6.01 -11.48
N LEU A 76 13.39 -5.27 -11.47
CA LEU A 76 13.07 -4.26 -12.48
C LEU A 76 14.10 -3.12 -12.50
N HIS A 77 14.62 -2.71 -11.33
CA HIS A 77 15.69 -1.72 -11.26
C HIS A 77 17.01 -2.22 -11.85
N ALA A 78 17.36 -3.49 -11.61
CA ALA A 78 18.53 -4.10 -12.22
C ALA A 78 18.34 -4.29 -13.75
N LEU A 79 17.15 -4.71 -14.18
CA LEU A 79 16.77 -4.83 -15.58
C LEU A 79 16.88 -3.49 -16.31
N LYS A 80 16.36 -2.42 -15.72
CA LYS A 80 16.44 -1.06 -16.27
C LYS A 80 17.87 -0.57 -16.49
N LYS A 81 18.84 -1.11 -15.73
CA LYS A 81 20.27 -0.81 -15.88
C LYS A 81 21.00 -1.78 -16.79
N TRP A 82 20.30 -2.77 -17.34
CA TRP A 82 20.88 -3.86 -18.14
C TRP A 82 21.91 -4.72 -17.37
N GLU A 83 21.71 -4.86 -16.04
CA GLU A 83 22.59 -5.60 -15.11
C GLU A 83 22.07 -7.02 -14.81
N ILE A 84 21.03 -7.50 -15.53
CA ILE A 84 20.41 -8.81 -15.28
C ILE A 84 21.21 -9.92 -15.97
N THR A 85 21.64 -10.87 -15.15
CA THR A 85 22.16 -12.19 -15.53
C THR A 85 21.50 -13.25 -14.65
N ASP A 86 21.64 -14.53 -14.98
CA ASP A 86 21.12 -15.62 -14.16
C ASP A 86 21.72 -15.57 -12.73
N GLU A 87 23.01 -15.26 -12.62
CA GLU A 87 23.68 -15.11 -11.31
C GLU A 87 23.08 -13.93 -10.52
N LYS A 88 22.74 -12.84 -11.20
CA LYS A 88 22.12 -11.69 -10.53
C LYS A 88 20.71 -12.00 -10.04
N ILE A 89 19.93 -12.76 -10.79
CA ILE A 89 18.60 -13.22 -10.38
C ILE A 89 18.70 -14.08 -9.12
N GLU A 90 19.62 -15.07 -9.10
CA GLU A 90 19.80 -15.91 -7.92
C GLU A 90 20.33 -15.11 -6.72
N GLU A 91 21.23 -14.13 -6.92
CA GLU A 91 21.67 -13.21 -5.87
C GLU A 91 20.48 -12.46 -5.23
N LEU A 92 19.56 -11.92 -6.05
CA LEU A 92 18.37 -11.21 -5.58
C LEU A 92 17.46 -12.13 -4.76
N LYS A 93 17.22 -13.36 -5.22
CA LYS A 93 16.44 -14.35 -4.50
C LYS A 93 17.09 -14.77 -3.19
N ASP A 94 18.40 -15.01 -3.19
CA ASP A 94 19.13 -15.39 -1.98
C ASP A 94 19.16 -14.28 -0.93
N ASN A 95 19.26 -13.03 -1.38
CA ASN A 95 19.11 -11.87 -0.50
C ASN A 95 17.71 -11.84 0.11
N MET A 96 16.67 -12.09 -0.68
CA MET A 96 15.28 -12.10 -0.21
C MET A 96 15.04 -13.27 0.77
N ARG A 97 15.54 -14.47 0.50
CA ARG A 97 15.47 -15.64 1.41
C ARG A 97 16.08 -15.31 2.77
N ARG A 98 17.29 -14.72 2.76
CA ARG A 98 17.99 -14.32 3.99
C ARG A 98 17.23 -13.22 4.74
N GLU A 99 16.69 -12.24 4.04
CA GLU A 99 15.90 -11.16 4.63
C GLU A 99 14.62 -11.69 5.29
N MET A 100 13.86 -12.54 4.59
CA MET A 100 12.63 -13.11 5.14
C MET A 100 12.91 -13.99 6.37
N LYS A 101 13.97 -14.80 6.33
CA LYS A 101 14.35 -15.62 7.47
C LYS A 101 14.78 -14.77 8.66
N ALA A 102 15.64 -13.77 8.45
CA ALA A 102 16.06 -12.86 9.51
C ALA A 102 14.89 -12.08 10.14
N ASP A 103 13.94 -11.62 9.31
CA ASP A 103 12.71 -10.96 9.77
C ASP A 103 11.87 -11.92 10.63
N PHE A 104 11.73 -13.18 10.19
CA PHE A 104 10.94 -14.20 10.87
C PHE A 104 11.55 -14.57 12.23
N ASP A 105 12.86 -14.89 12.25
CA ASP A 105 13.60 -15.23 13.47
C ASP A 105 13.54 -14.06 14.48
N TYR A 106 13.75 -12.83 14.00
CA TYR A 106 13.62 -11.64 14.82
C TYR A 106 12.23 -11.51 15.46
N SER A 107 11.16 -11.73 14.68
CA SER A 107 9.79 -11.67 15.17
C SER A 107 9.50 -12.78 16.18
N LYS A 108 10.05 -13.99 15.98
CA LYS A 108 9.84 -15.17 16.82
C LYS A 108 10.53 -15.02 18.18
N GLU A 109 11.75 -14.52 18.20
CA GLU A 109 12.58 -14.40 19.40
C GLU A 109 12.24 -13.18 20.27
N ARG A 110 11.34 -12.33 19.80
CA ARG A 110 11.13 -11.03 20.40
C ARG A 110 10.31 -11.08 21.69
N ASP A 111 10.77 -10.31 22.68
CA ASP A 111 9.96 -9.92 23.83
C ASP A 111 9.00 -8.78 23.44
N TYR A 112 7.73 -9.13 23.21
CA TYR A 112 6.67 -8.16 22.90
C TYR A 112 6.28 -7.27 24.08
N SER A 113 6.85 -7.46 25.25
CA SER A 113 6.71 -6.55 26.41
C SER A 113 7.65 -5.34 26.32
N ASP A 114 8.76 -5.44 25.58
CA ASP A 114 9.65 -4.31 25.30
C ASP A 114 9.04 -3.38 24.24
N ARG A 115 8.55 -2.24 24.71
CA ARG A 115 7.79 -1.27 23.91
C ARG A 115 8.64 -0.11 23.38
N GLU A 116 9.94 -0.08 23.62
CA GLU A 116 10.77 1.08 23.25
C GLU A 116 11.25 1.06 21.79
N ASP A 117 11.21 -0.08 21.11
CA ASP A 117 11.81 -0.28 19.79
C ASP A 117 10.82 -0.63 18.67
N PHE A 118 9.79 0.22 18.48
CA PHE A 118 8.71 -0.03 17.52
C PHE A 118 9.04 0.34 16.06
N PHE A 119 10.03 1.15 15.81
CA PHE A 119 10.23 1.74 14.50
C PHE A 119 11.20 0.93 13.62
N GLY A 120 10.71 0.54 12.43
CA GLY A 120 11.55 -0.02 11.39
C GLY A 120 11.85 -1.52 11.52
N LYS A 121 11.18 -2.23 12.44
CA LYS A 121 11.37 -3.65 12.67
C LYS A 121 10.14 -4.46 12.26
N PHE A 122 10.35 -5.73 12.00
CA PHE A 122 9.35 -6.65 11.53
C PHE A 122 8.64 -7.36 12.68
N TRP A 123 7.31 -7.51 12.56
CA TRP A 123 6.48 -8.15 13.54
C TRP A 123 5.39 -8.96 12.85
N LEU A 124 5.35 -10.25 13.14
CA LEU A 124 4.27 -11.12 12.68
C LEU A 124 3.12 -11.15 13.68
N SER A 125 1.91 -11.00 13.16
CA SER A 125 0.70 -11.16 13.96
C SER A 125 0.57 -12.56 14.56
N GLU A 126 0.98 -13.59 13.82
CA GLU A 126 0.98 -14.98 14.23
C GLU A 126 1.85 -15.19 15.48
N HIS A 127 3.07 -14.66 15.50
CA HIS A 127 3.94 -14.75 16.68
C HIS A 127 3.38 -13.96 17.88
N PHE A 128 2.83 -12.77 17.63
CA PHE A 128 2.25 -11.94 18.69
C PHE A 128 1.06 -12.62 19.36
N TYR A 129 0.20 -13.28 18.60
CA TYR A 129 -0.98 -13.99 19.12
C TYR A 129 -0.71 -15.43 19.55
N GLY A 130 0.56 -15.90 19.48
CA GLY A 130 0.93 -17.25 19.85
C GLY A 130 0.43 -18.32 18.89
N GLU A 131 0.18 -17.94 17.64
CA GLU A 131 -0.23 -18.87 16.59
C GLU A 131 1.01 -19.61 16.04
N GLU A 132 0.83 -20.87 15.60
CA GLU A 132 1.92 -21.63 15.01
C GLU A 132 2.27 -21.08 13.63
N ALA A 133 3.49 -20.53 13.49
CA ALA A 133 3.93 -19.88 12.27
C ALA A 133 5.14 -20.57 11.61
N ASP A 134 5.84 -21.46 12.31
CA ASP A 134 7.09 -22.06 11.82
C ASP A 134 6.92 -22.77 10.47
N SER A 135 5.80 -23.46 10.27
CA SER A 135 5.48 -24.14 9.02
C SER A 135 5.13 -23.20 7.86
N LEU A 136 4.93 -21.90 8.13
CA LEU A 136 4.50 -20.93 7.13
C LEU A 136 5.69 -20.25 6.42
N LEU A 137 6.90 -20.27 7.01
CA LEU A 137 8.03 -19.52 6.50
C LEU A 137 8.51 -20.02 5.13
N GLU A 138 8.81 -21.32 5.00
CA GLU A 138 9.32 -21.87 3.74
C GLU A 138 8.32 -21.73 2.58
N PRO A 139 7.02 -22.06 2.73
CA PRO A 139 6.02 -21.77 1.70
C PRO A 139 5.93 -20.28 1.34
N ALA A 140 6.09 -19.37 2.30
CA ALA A 140 6.11 -17.93 2.05
C ALA A 140 7.32 -17.50 1.19
N ILE A 141 8.50 -18.02 1.51
CA ILE A 141 9.73 -17.78 0.74
C ILE A 141 9.59 -18.33 -0.68
N GLU A 142 9.12 -19.58 -0.82
CA GLU A 142 8.89 -20.21 -2.11
C GLU A 142 7.90 -19.39 -2.96
N LYS A 143 6.83 -18.90 -2.34
CA LYS A 143 5.84 -18.07 -3.04
C LYS A 143 6.44 -16.76 -3.54
N VAL A 144 7.23 -16.06 -2.72
CA VAL A 144 7.88 -14.79 -3.09
C VAL A 144 8.87 -14.99 -4.24
N CYS A 145 9.76 -15.99 -4.13
CA CYS A 145 10.72 -16.29 -5.19
C CYS A 145 10.02 -16.79 -6.47
N GLY A 146 9.03 -17.67 -6.32
CA GLY A 146 8.23 -18.17 -7.43
C GLY A 146 7.43 -17.10 -8.17
N ASN A 147 6.98 -16.02 -7.48
CA ASN A 147 6.37 -14.87 -8.13
C ASN A 147 7.34 -14.19 -9.10
N LEU A 148 8.61 -14.02 -8.72
CA LEU A 148 9.62 -13.48 -9.63
C LEU A 148 9.90 -14.43 -10.80
N ASP A 149 10.04 -15.75 -10.55
CA ASP A 149 10.29 -16.74 -11.60
C ASP A 149 9.18 -16.75 -12.65
N ARG A 150 7.91 -16.72 -12.18
CA ARG A 150 6.74 -16.63 -13.08
C ARG A 150 6.73 -15.34 -13.88
N PHE A 151 7.07 -14.20 -13.25
CA PHE A 151 7.18 -12.93 -13.95
C PHE A 151 8.25 -13.00 -15.05
N ILE A 152 9.45 -13.52 -14.73
CA ILE A 152 10.57 -13.65 -15.70
C ILE A 152 10.18 -14.54 -16.89
N ALA A 153 9.44 -15.64 -16.63
CA ALA A 153 8.98 -16.55 -17.67
C ALA A 153 7.75 -16.04 -18.45
N SER A 154 7.16 -14.92 -18.05
CA SER A 154 5.92 -14.41 -18.63
C SER A 154 6.18 -13.45 -19.80
N PRO A 155 5.17 -13.25 -20.67
CA PRO A 155 5.22 -12.22 -21.72
C PRO A 155 5.36 -10.78 -21.15
N TRP A 156 5.06 -10.57 -19.86
CA TRP A 156 5.21 -9.27 -19.24
C TRP A 156 6.68 -8.87 -19.07
N ASN A 157 7.57 -9.82 -18.84
CA ASN A 157 9.00 -9.53 -18.75
C ASN A 157 9.54 -8.98 -20.09
N GLU A 158 9.19 -9.62 -21.21
CA GLU A 158 9.58 -9.15 -22.55
C GLU A 158 9.03 -7.75 -22.82
N LYS A 159 7.73 -7.52 -22.56
CA LYS A 159 7.11 -6.20 -22.72
C LYS A 159 7.81 -5.12 -21.89
N VAL A 160 8.14 -5.41 -20.65
CA VAL A 160 8.82 -4.45 -19.77
C VAL A 160 10.23 -4.15 -20.26
N GLN A 161 10.96 -5.14 -20.79
CA GLN A 161 12.26 -4.92 -21.43
C GLN A 161 12.13 -3.99 -22.65
N ASP A 162 11.14 -4.23 -23.50
CA ASP A 162 10.85 -3.37 -24.65
C ASP A 162 10.52 -1.93 -24.22
N TYR A 163 9.78 -1.75 -23.12
CA TYR A 163 9.46 -0.42 -22.58
C TYR A 163 10.71 0.31 -22.09
N PHE A 164 11.66 -0.37 -21.45
CA PHE A 164 12.93 0.24 -21.06
C PHE A 164 13.77 0.70 -22.26
N GLY A 165 13.67 0.00 -23.40
CA GLY A 165 14.40 0.35 -24.61
C GLY A 165 13.71 1.40 -25.50
N SER A 166 12.39 1.51 -25.48
CA SER A 166 11.62 2.27 -26.47
C SER A 166 10.82 3.46 -25.90
N ALA A 167 10.47 3.44 -24.62
CA ALA A 167 9.62 4.49 -24.03
C ALA A 167 10.40 5.78 -23.73
N LYS A 168 9.68 6.91 -23.80
CA LYS A 168 10.23 8.23 -23.42
C LYS A 168 10.65 8.27 -21.93
N PHE A 169 9.89 7.60 -21.07
CA PHE A 169 10.17 7.50 -19.63
C PHE A 169 9.50 6.27 -19.03
N VAL A 170 10.22 5.58 -18.13
CA VAL A 170 9.69 4.48 -17.35
C VAL A 170 9.92 4.76 -15.86
N TYR A 171 8.83 4.70 -15.10
CA TYR A 171 8.82 4.74 -13.65
C TYR A 171 8.77 3.32 -13.10
N VAL A 172 9.59 3.02 -12.11
CA VAL A 172 9.52 1.83 -11.27
C VAL A 172 9.47 2.29 -9.83
N GLU A 173 8.51 1.81 -9.06
CA GLU A 173 8.41 2.13 -7.65
C GLU A 173 9.65 1.66 -6.87
N HIS A 174 9.98 2.36 -5.78
CA HIS A 174 10.95 1.95 -4.76
C HIS A 174 10.24 1.63 -3.45
N PRO A 175 9.60 0.45 -3.30
CA PRO A 175 8.75 0.17 -2.15
C PRO A 175 9.54 0.07 -0.83
N ARG A 176 10.85 -0.20 -0.87
CA ARG A 176 11.73 -0.17 0.32
C ARG A 176 11.99 1.25 0.83
N THR A 177 11.97 2.24 -0.05
CA THR A 177 12.23 3.65 0.26
C THR A 177 11.19 4.55 -0.41
N PRO A 178 9.91 4.45 0.01
CA PRO A 178 8.83 5.16 -0.65
C PRO A 178 9.02 6.68 -0.54
N ASP A 179 8.97 7.35 -1.68
CA ASP A 179 8.95 8.81 -1.76
C ASP A 179 7.50 9.32 -1.68
N PHE A 180 7.07 9.63 -0.45
CA PHE A 180 5.72 10.14 -0.21
C PHE A 180 5.42 11.47 -0.89
N GLU A 181 6.42 12.29 -1.19
CA GLU A 181 6.19 13.53 -1.94
C GLU A 181 5.88 13.22 -3.41
N SER A 182 6.56 12.23 -4.00
CA SER A 182 6.25 11.78 -5.36
C SER A 182 4.88 11.11 -5.47
N MET A 183 4.36 10.56 -4.37
CA MET A 183 3.02 9.93 -4.33
C MET A 183 1.87 10.95 -4.25
N LYS A 184 2.14 12.21 -3.92
CA LYS A 184 1.08 13.22 -3.86
C LYS A 184 0.48 13.50 -5.23
N VAL A 185 -0.85 13.58 -5.24
CA VAL A 185 -1.64 14.02 -6.39
C VAL A 185 -1.95 15.51 -6.20
N ASP A 186 -1.67 16.33 -7.21
CA ASP A 186 -1.99 17.76 -7.18
C ASP A 186 -3.48 18.00 -7.45
N VAL A 187 -4.28 17.71 -6.44
CA VAL A 187 -5.75 17.82 -6.49
C VAL A 187 -6.27 19.27 -6.46
N SER A 188 -5.39 20.27 -6.31
CA SER A 188 -5.79 21.67 -6.39
C SER A 188 -6.39 22.02 -7.76
N LYS A 189 -6.00 21.28 -8.79
CA LYS A 189 -6.47 21.44 -10.18
C LYS A 189 -7.90 20.95 -10.40
N ILE A 190 -8.43 20.14 -9.49
CA ILE A 190 -9.79 19.58 -9.53
C ILE A 190 -10.64 20.10 -8.36
N TRP A 191 -10.27 21.27 -7.80
CA TRP A 191 -10.98 21.96 -6.73
C TRP A 191 -11.04 21.22 -5.38
N LEU A 192 -10.34 20.09 -5.24
CA LEU A 192 -10.12 19.43 -3.96
C LEU A 192 -9.07 20.22 -3.19
N ARG A 193 -9.51 20.98 -2.20
CA ARG A 193 -8.64 21.70 -1.28
C ARG A 193 -8.64 20.97 0.06
N ASP A 194 -7.59 21.19 0.84
CA ASP A 194 -7.56 20.80 2.26
C ASP A 194 -7.35 19.30 2.53
N VAL A 195 -7.09 18.49 1.51
CA VAL A 195 -6.76 17.07 1.62
C VAL A 195 -5.51 16.72 0.82
N SER A 196 -4.71 15.81 1.35
CA SER A 196 -3.60 15.20 0.60
C SER A 196 -4.04 13.89 -0.01
N VAL A 197 -4.16 13.81 -1.33
CA VAL A 197 -4.42 12.55 -2.05
C VAL A 197 -3.10 11.88 -2.37
N LEU A 198 -2.98 10.60 -2.03
CA LEU A 198 -1.77 9.80 -2.23
C LEU A 198 -2.05 8.66 -3.18
N ALA A 199 -1.24 8.54 -4.22
CA ALA A 199 -1.30 7.48 -5.21
C ALA A 199 0.11 7.16 -5.72
N GLY A 200 0.48 5.89 -5.73
CA GLY A 200 1.79 5.41 -6.20
C GLY A 200 1.62 4.15 -7.03
N PRO A 201 1.68 4.23 -8.37
CA PRO A 201 1.67 3.03 -9.20
C PRO A 201 2.99 2.26 -9.01
N ASP A 202 2.92 0.93 -9.10
CA ASP A 202 4.12 0.09 -9.02
C ASP A 202 5.04 0.30 -10.24
N PHE A 203 4.41 0.48 -11.42
CA PHE A 203 5.12 0.69 -12.66
C PHE A 203 4.34 1.61 -13.60
N GLY A 204 5.03 2.50 -14.28
CA GLY A 204 4.42 3.43 -15.21
C GLY A 204 5.28 3.74 -16.41
N VAL A 205 4.67 3.83 -17.60
CA VAL A 205 5.33 4.12 -18.85
C VAL A 205 4.74 5.37 -19.50
N THR A 206 5.60 6.23 -20.00
CA THR A 206 5.26 7.36 -20.85
C THR A 206 5.83 7.11 -22.25
N PHE A 207 4.98 6.78 -23.20
CA PHE A 207 5.40 6.60 -24.60
C PHE A 207 5.50 7.94 -25.32
N SER A 208 4.52 8.81 -25.07
CA SER A 208 4.47 10.17 -25.61
C SER A 208 3.86 11.13 -24.59
N ASP A 209 3.62 12.38 -24.97
CA ASP A 209 2.95 13.34 -24.10
C ASP A 209 1.45 13.03 -23.88
N THR A 210 0.89 12.11 -24.69
CA THR A 210 -0.53 11.74 -24.66
C THR A 210 -0.76 10.21 -24.61
N ASP A 211 0.26 9.39 -24.43
CA ASP A 211 0.14 7.92 -24.42
C ASP A 211 0.89 7.34 -23.22
N PHE A 212 0.16 6.68 -22.35
CA PHE A 212 0.62 6.22 -21.03
C PHE A 212 0.17 4.80 -20.73
N LEU A 213 0.99 4.08 -19.96
CA LEU A 213 0.65 2.78 -19.40
C LEU A 213 0.90 2.79 -17.88
N ILE A 214 0.02 2.12 -17.15
CA ILE A 214 0.13 1.88 -15.72
C ILE A 214 0.02 0.38 -15.46
N LEU A 215 0.94 -0.17 -14.66
CA LEU A 215 0.85 -1.54 -14.16
C LEU A 215 0.80 -1.53 -12.63
N ASP A 216 -0.04 -2.37 -12.10
CA ASP A 216 -0.17 -2.65 -10.67
C ASP A 216 -0.03 -4.16 -10.45
N TRP A 217 0.99 -4.56 -9.68
CA TRP A 217 1.28 -5.96 -9.40
C TRP A 217 0.42 -6.44 -8.24
N LYS A 218 -0.25 -7.56 -8.41
CA LYS A 218 -1.08 -8.19 -7.38
C LYS A 218 -0.45 -9.51 -6.95
N SER A 219 -0.17 -9.66 -5.67
CA SER A 219 0.36 -10.88 -5.05
C SER A 219 -0.70 -11.68 -4.28
N GLY A 220 -1.91 -11.12 -4.16
CA GLY A 220 -3.07 -11.76 -3.55
C GLY A 220 -3.77 -12.74 -4.48
N LYS A 221 -4.84 -13.36 -3.97
CA LYS A 221 -5.72 -14.18 -4.80
C LYS A 221 -6.35 -13.32 -5.89
N GLU A 222 -6.49 -13.91 -7.06
CA GLU A 222 -7.19 -13.30 -8.18
C GLU A 222 -8.67 -13.18 -7.83
N GLU A 223 -9.13 -11.94 -7.69
CA GLU A 223 -10.55 -11.64 -7.54
C GLU A 223 -11.08 -11.17 -8.89
N VAL A 224 -11.81 -12.03 -9.57
CA VAL A 224 -12.50 -11.67 -10.80
C VAL A 224 -13.72 -10.83 -10.41
N LEU A 225 -13.55 -9.54 -10.27
CA LEU A 225 -14.62 -8.58 -10.07
C LEU A 225 -15.08 -8.04 -11.43
N ASP A 226 -16.27 -8.38 -11.83
CA ASP A 226 -17.15 -7.77 -12.83
C ASP A 226 -16.55 -6.92 -13.97
N ASN A 227 -15.38 -7.26 -14.47
CA ASN A 227 -14.72 -6.55 -15.58
C ASN A 227 -14.58 -5.02 -15.42
N THR A 228 -14.73 -4.51 -14.19
CA THR A 228 -14.63 -3.09 -13.88
C THR A 228 -13.22 -2.73 -13.43
N ILE A 229 -12.72 -1.59 -13.92
CA ILE A 229 -11.44 -1.05 -13.47
C ILE A 229 -11.49 -0.66 -11.99
N SER A 230 -10.46 -1.04 -11.23
CA SER A 230 -10.36 -0.71 -9.81
C SER A 230 -10.16 0.80 -9.56
N ASP A 231 -10.66 1.28 -8.42
CA ASP A 231 -10.46 2.67 -8.00
C ASP A 231 -8.98 3.01 -7.82
N GLN A 232 -8.14 2.01 -7.51
CA GLN A 232 -6.69 2.15 -7.42
C GLN A 232 -6.08 2.56 -8.77
N LEU A 233 -6.44 1.89 -9.86
CA LEU A 233 -5.98 2.22 -11.19
C LEU A 233 -6.52 3.57 -11.67
N LYS A 234 -7.77 3.89 -11.34
CA LYS A 234 -8.39 5.19 -11.68
C LYS A 234 -7.64 6.36 -11.01
N VAL A 235 -7.27 6.23 -9.72
CA VAL A 235 -6.52 7.30 -9.04
C VAL A 235 -5.08 7.42 -9.55
N TYR A 236 -4.46 6.34 -10.00
CA TYR A 236 -3.16 6.40 -10.66
C TYR A 236 -3.24 7.16 -11.99
N ALA A 237 -4.28 6.90 -12.77
CA ALA A 237 -4.53 7.62 -14.01
C ALA A 237 -4.82 9.11 -13.77
N LEU A 238 -5.65 9.42 -12.79
CA LEU A 238 -5.89 10.81 -12.36
C LEU A 238 -4.58 11.52 -11.99
N LYS A 239 -3.71 10.86 -11.21
CA LYS A 239 -2.39 11.40 -10.89
C LYS A 239 -1.56 11.71 -12.13
N MET A 240 -1.56 10.78 -13.09
CA MET A 240 -0.81 10.92 -14.33
C MET A 240 -1.28 12.12 -15.15
N LEU A 241 -2.60 12.27 -15.29
CA LEU A 241 -3.22 13.42 -15.94
C LEU A 241 -2.83 14.74 -15.27
N LEU A 242 -3.06 14.84 -13.96
CA LEU A 242 -2.79 16.07 -13.22
C LEU A 242 -1.29 16.44 -13.19
N LYS A 243 -0.40 15.45 -13.17
CA LYS A 243 1.05 15.68 -13.28
C LYS A 243 1.42 16.35 -14.61
N LYS A 244 0.68 16.04 -15.68
CA LYS A 244 0.87 16.60 -17.02
C LYS A 244 0.03 17.85 -17.29
N TRP A 245 -0.65 18.39 -16.27
CA TRP A 245 -1.55 19.56 -16.39
C TRP A 245 -2.81 19.31 -17.23
N PHE A 246 -3.18 18.07 -17.43
CA PHE A 246 -4.44 17.73 -18.08
C PHE A 246 -5.56 17.58 -17.02
N THR A 247 -6.76 18.00 -17.38
CA THR A 247 -7.96 17.84 -16.54
C THR A 247 -8.99 16.92 -17.19
N SER A 248 -8.71 16.46 -18.40
CA SER A 248 -9.55 15.51 -19.14
C SER A 248 -8.72 14.56 -20.00
N LEU A 249 -9.31 13.46 -20.42
CA LEU A 249 -8.71 12.47 -21.32
C LEU A 249 -8.82 12.83 -22.80
N ASN A 250 -9.26 14.04 -23.13
CA ASN A 250 -9.41 14.42 -24.55
C ASN A 250 -8.08 14.35 -25.30
N GLY A 251 -7.98 13.43 -26.26
CA GLY A 251 -6.75 13.16 -27.01
C GLY A 251 -5.64 12.47 -26.22
N ILE A 252 -5.94 11.93 -25.04
CA ILE A 252 -5.01 11.21 -24.17
C ILE A 252 -5.44 9.76 -24.07
N LYS A 253 -4.50 8.84 -24.20
CA LYS A 253 -4.68 7.42 -23.98
C LYS A 253 -3.95 7.00 -22.71
N ILE A 254 -4.67 6.35 -21.80
CA ILE A 254 -4.09 5.69 -20.63
C ILE A 254 -4.56 4.24 -20.65
N GLU A 255 -3.62 3.33 -20.77
CA GLU A 255 -3.85 1.90 -20.52
C GLU A 255 -3.44 1.59 -19.07
N ALA A 256 -4.24 0.78 -18.38
CA ALA A 256 -3.94 0.34 -17.04
C ALA A 256 -4.18 -1.16 -16.90
N TYR A 257 -3.30 -1.86 -16.20
CA TYR A 257 -3.38 -3.29 -15.99
C TYR A 257 -3.17 -3.65 -14.53
N GLU A 258 -3.95 -4.61 -14.06
CA GLU A 258 -3.63 -5.41 -12.88
C GLU A 258 -3.02 -6.73 -13.34
N VAL A 259 -1.85 -7.06 -12.81
CA VAL A 259 -1.11 -8.27 -13.16
C VAL A 259 -0.92 -9.12 -11.91
N TYR A 260 -1.51 -10.29 -11.90
CA TYR A 260 -1.49 -11.21 -10.76
C TYR A 260 -0.24 -12.10 -10.83
N LEU A 261 0.71 -11.88 -9.92
CA LEU A 261 2.03 -12.54 -9.92
C LEU A 261 1.94 -14.06 -9.69
N ASP A 262 0.87 -14.55 -9.09
CA ASP A 262 0.70 -15.98 -8.80
C ASP A 262 0.26 -16.77 -10.04
N SER A 263 -0.61 -16.20 -10.86
CA SER A 263 -1.14 -16.82 -12.09
C SER A 263 -0.56 -16.26 -13.38
N MET A 264 0.07 -15.08 -13.32
CA MET A 264 0.44 -14.22 -14.44
C MET A 264 -0.74 -13.80 -15.33
N ASN A 265 -1.96 -13.99 -14.85
CA ASN A 265 -3.13 -13.40 -15.49
C ASN A 265 -3.09 -11.88 -15.37
N SER A 266 -3.63 -11.22 -16.36
CA SER A 266 -3.69 -9.77 -16.37
C SER A 266 -5.03 -9.28 -16.91
N TYR A 267 -5.53 -8.23 -16.28
CA TYR A 267 -6.74 -7.53 -16.67
C TYR A 267 -6.36 -6.12 -17.08
N GLY A 268 -6.77 -5.73 -18.28
CA GLY A 268 -6.38 -4.45 -18.88
C GLY A 268 -7.56 -3.62 -19.29
N TRP A 269 -7.45 -2.32 -19.10
CA TRP A 269 -8.46 -1.34 -19.44
C TRP A 269 -7.83 -0.15 -20.16
N ILE A 270 -8.57 0.43 -21.10
CA ILE A 270 -8.31 1.77 -21.62
C ILE A 270 -9.25 2.70 -20.84
N LEU A 271 -8.67 3.64 -20.11
CA LEU A 271 -9.45 4.55 -19.28
C LEU A 271 -10.30 5.49 -20.13
N LYS A 272 -11.51 5.74 -19.65
CA LYS A 272 -12.48 6.67 -20.23
C LYS A 272 -12.64 7.89 -19.33
N GLN A 273 -13.24 8.94 -19.84
CA GLN A 273 -13.51 10.15 -19.06
C GLN A 273 -14.38 9.84 -17.84
N GLU A 274 -15.35 8.93 -17.99
CA GLU A 274 -16.24 8.51 -16.91
C GLU A 274 -15.47 7.89 -15.72
N ASP A 275 -14.34 7.20 -15.97
CA ASP A 275 -13.53 6.64 -14.91
C ASP A 275 -12.81 7.73 -14.09
N ILE A 276 -12.38 8.79 -14.77
CA ILE A 276 -11.75 9.96 -14.15
C ILE A 276 -12.79 10.75 -13.36
N ASP A 277 -13.95 10.98 -13.93
CA ASP A 277 -15.05 11.70 -13.26
C ASP A 277 -15.51 10.92 -12.02
N TRP A 278 -15.68 9.61 -12.16
CA TRP A 278 -16.01 8.71 -11.05
C TRP A 278 -15.02 8.82 -9.88
N ILE A 279 -13.72 8.71 -10.16
CA ILE A 279 -12.72 8.72 -9.07
C ILE A 279 -12.63 10.11 -8.40
N ILE A 280 -12.86 11.19 -9.12
CA ILE A 280 -12.96 12.53 -8.55
C ILE A 280 -14.16 12.64 -7.62
N GLU A 281 -15.32 12.16 -8.04
CA GLU A 281 -16.55 12.15 -7.24
C GLU A 281 -16.38 11.27 -6.00
N LYS A 282 -15.79 10.06 -6.16
CA LYS A 282 -15.52 9.17 -5.03
C LYS A 282 -14.57 9.81 -4.01
N ILE A 283 -13.47 10.41 -4.46
CA ILE A 283 -12.54 11.09 -3.54
C ILE A 283 -13.26 12.21 -2.77
N ASN A 284 -14.12 13.00 -3.44
CA ASN A 284 -14.89 14.04 -2.78
C ASN A 284 -15.84 13.45 -1.71
N HIS A 285 -16.59 12.41 -2.07
CA HIS A 285 -17.50 11.72 -1.17
C HIS A 285 -16.76 11.17 0.07
N ASP A 286 -15.69 10.41 -0.15
CA ASP A 286 -14.90 9.78 0.89
C ASP A 286 -14.27 10.82 1.85
N VAL A 287 -13.82 11.96 1.30
CA VAL A 287 -13.28 13.07 2.10
C VAL A 287 -14.36 13.68 2.98
N GLU A 288 -15.59 13.86 2.47
CA GLU A 288 -16.69 14.36 3.29
C GLU A 288 -17.06 13.37 4.39
N GLU A 289 -17.08 12.06 4.12
CA GLU A 289 -17.27 11.03 5.15
C GLU A 289 -16.17 11.09 6.22
N GLN A 290 -14.89 11.19 5.81
CA GLN A 290 -13.77 11.33 6.76
C GLN A 290 -13.90 12.59 7.62
N LYS A 291 -14.39 13.70 7.06
CA LYS A 291 -14.60 14.96 7.82
C LYS A 291 -15.65 14.82 8.91
N GLN A 292 -16.69 14.00 8.72
CA GLN A 292 -17.70 13.72 9.76
C GLN A 292 -17.09 13.09 11.03
N LEU A 293 -15.94 12.45 10.88
CA LEU A 293 -15.19 11.83 11.99
C LEU A 293 -14.19 12.79 12.65
N LEU A 294 -14.17 14.07 12.27
CA LEU A 294 -13.28 15.09 12.80
C LEU A 294 -14.04 16.13 13.63
N ILE A 295 -13.39 16.62 14.69
CA ILE A 295 -13.86 17.76 15.46
C ILE A 295 -13.93 18.98 14.52
N ASP A 296 -15.09 19.68 14.57
CA ASP A 296 -15.38 20.85 13.71
C ASP A 296 -15.29 20.53 12.21
N GLN A 297 -15.28 19.26 11.80
CA GLN A 297 -15.08 18.80 10.43
C GLN A 297 -13.86 19.47 9.76
N ASN A 298 -12.81 19.74 10.55
CA ASN A 298 -11.66 20.52 10.13
C ASN A 298 -10.51 19.65 9.61
N PRO A 299 -10.31 19.51 8.29
CA PRO A 299 -9.29 18.67 7.69
C PRO A 299 -7.85 19.16 7.97
N TYR A 300 -7.65 20.44 8.24
CA TYR A 300 -6.33 20.99 8.56
C TYR A 300 -5.86 20.62 9.95
N LYS A 301 -6.79 20.62 10.92
CA LYS A 301 -6.48 20.18 12.28
C LYS A 301 -6.40 18.65 12.35
N ASN A 302 -7.20 17.97 11.52
CA ASN A 302 -7.30 16.52 11.46
C ASN A 302 -7.36 15.87 12.84
N GLN A 303 -8.21 16.43 13.73
CA GLN A 303 -8.44 15.93 15.06
C GLN A 303 -9.69 15.07 15.07
N PRO A 304 -9.61 13.78 15.45
CA PRO A 304 -10.77 12.91 15.44
C PRO A 304 -11.75 13.28 16.56
N VAL A 305 -13.02 12.97 16.35
CA VAL A 305 -14.00 12.88 17.44
C VAL A 305 -13.63 11.73 18.39
N ASP A 306 -14.39 11.57 19.49
CA ASP A 306 -14.15 10.49 20.45
C ASP A 306 -14.14 9.10 19.77
N LEU A 307 -13.25 8.21 20.22
CA LEU A 307 -13.12 6.84 19.71
C LEU A 307 -14.46 6.10 19.69
N MET A 308 -15.33 6.34 20.67
CA MET A 308 -16.64 5.67 20.77
C MET A 308 -17.62 6.09 19.66
N MET A 309 -17.36 7.19 18.98
CA MET A 309 -18.14 7.63 17.81
C MET A 309 -17.76 6.87 16.53
N PHE A 310 -16.62 6.18 16.52
CA PHE A 310 -16.22 5.32 15.41
C PHE A 310 -16.88 3.96 15.52
N ARG A 311 -17.73 3.63 14.57
CA ARG A 311 -18.53 2.39 14.56
C ARG A 311 -17.64 1.15 14.40
N LYS A 312 -17.97 0.11 15.14
CA LYS A 312 -17.41 -1.21 14.91
C LYS A 312 -18.08 -1.87 13.71
N THR A 313 -17.33 -2.72 13.00
CA THR A 313 -17.96 -3.66 12.07
C THR A 313 -18.81 -4.67 12.85
N THR A 314 -19.91 -5.10 12.25
CA THR A 314 -20.80 -6.15 12.80
C THR A 314 -20.37 -7.56 12.33
N SER A 315 -19.29 -7.67 11.57
CA SER A 315 -18.80 -8.93 11.03
C SER A 315 -17.79 -9.57 11.97
N ASP A 316 -18.17 -10.67 12.62
CA ASP A 316 -17.27 -11.46 13.48
C ASP A 316 -16.03 -11.93 12.72
N LYS A 317 -16.19 -12.38 11.47
CA LYS A 317 -15.08 -12.79 10.60
C LYS A 317 -14.04 -11.68 10.39
N LYS A 318 -14.50 -10.43 10.25
CA LYS A 318 -13.58 -9.28 10.14
C LYS A 318 -12.85 -9.00 11.47
N CYS A 319 -13.50 -9.26 12.58
CA CYS A 319 -12.92 -9.06 13.91
C CYS A 319 -11.91 -10.15 14.27
N GLU A 320 -12.16 -11.41 13.90
CA GLU A 320 -11.31 -12.56 14.17
C GLU A 320 -9.87 -12.37 13.66
N HIS A 321 -9.72 -11.80 12.46
CA HIS A 321 -8.40 -11.51 11.85
C HIS A 321 -7.92 -10.07 12.06
N CYS A 322 -8.55 -9.32 12.97
CA CYS A 322 -8.16 -7.94 13.24
C CYS A 322 -6.97 -7.88 14.20
N THR A 323 -5.91 -7.16 13.81
CA THR A 323 -4.75 -6.93 14.67
C THR A 323 -5.05 -6.11 15.92
N PHE A 324 -6.22 -5.46 16.01
CA PHE A 324 -6.67 -4.70 17.16
C PHE A 324 -7.78 -5.40 17.97
N ARG A 325 -8.03 -6.70 17.71
CA ARG A 325 -9.17 -7.41 18.33
C ARG A 325 -9.20 -7.32 19.86
N ASP A 326 -8.07 -7.54 20.52
CA ASP A 326 -7.98 -7.56 21.99
C ASP A 326 -8.17 -6.16 22.60
N ILE A 327 -7.56 -5.14 22.00
CA ILE A 327 -7.79 -3.75 22.44
C ILE A 327 -9.25 -3.34 22.21
N CYS A 328 -9.80 -3.69 21.06
CA CYS A 328 -11.15 -3.31 20.71
C CYS A 328 -12.19 -3.90 21.67
N GLN A 329 -11.94 -5.13 22.19
CA GLN A 329 -12.77 -5.76 23.22
C GLN A 329 -12.64 -5.09 24.59
N LYS A 330 -11.44 -4.60 24.95
CA LYS A 330 -11.21 -3.89 26.22
C LYS A 330 -11.83 -2.48 26.24
N LEU A 331 -12.15 -1.93 25.09
CA LEU A 331 -12.70 -0.58 24.93
C LEU A 331 -14.24 -0.54 24.95
N ASP A 332 -14.90 -1.68 24.97
CA ASP A 332 -16.37 -1.82 25.10
C ASP A 332 -16.76 -1.92 26.54
#